data_180899552bdba57e607161238dba9ede
#
_entry.id   180899552bdba57e607161238dba9ede
#
_cell.length_a   1.000
_cell.length_b   1.000
_cell.length_c   1.000
_cell.angle_alpha   90.00
_cell.angle_beta   90.00
_cell.angle_gamma   90.00
#
_symmetry.space_group_name_H-M   'P 1'
#
loop_
_entity.id
_entity.type
_entity.pdbx_description
1 polymer ?
#
loop_
_entity_poly.entity_id
_entity_poly.type
_entity_poly.pdbx_seq_one_letter_code
_entity_poly.pdbx_strand_id
1 'polypeptide(L)'
;MTSFGERIRAGMATQGQLCVGIDPHAHLLAEWGLDASAAGVREFGLRVVEAAAGRVAVVKPQVSFFEVHGSAGFAALEDVLAAARDAGLLVIADAKRGDIGTTMDAYAQAWLTPGSPLEADALTVSPFLGVGALDGTFDLALHHGKGVFVLAATSNPEALGLQRARHEDGDTVSAGIVREVSERNARTAPDGEWGSLGFVIGGTVDWTDAGLRPFAPVAPILGPGFGHQGAEPRHLGERFGFLQEAVVASESRSILAAGPDRLAARISERALLYRGD
;
A
#
# COMPACT_ATOMS: atom_id res chain seq x y z
N MET A 1 -15.22 -2.50 -16.36
CA MET A 1 -14.37 -1.54 -15.56
C MET A 1 -12.97 -2.15 -15.53
N THR A 2 -11.93 -1.34 -15.72
CA THR A 2 -10.54 -1.84 -15.64
C THR A 2 -10.23 -2.25 -14.21
N SER A 3 -9.64 -3.43 -14.01
CA SER A 3 -9.28 -3.97 -12.69
C SER A 3 -8.25 -3.09 -11.99
N PHE A 4 -8.18 -3.15 -10.64
CA PHE A 4 -7.14 -2.44 -9.90
C PHE A 4 -5.74 -2.90 -10.31
N GLY A 5 -5.56 -4.22 -10.52
CA GLY A 5 -4.27 -4.77 -10.97
C GLY A 5 -3.78 -4.12 -12.26
N GLU A 6 -4.65 -3.95 -13.24
CA GLU A 6 -4.28 -3.30 -14.51
C GLU A 6 -4.15 -1.77 -14.39
N ARG A 7 -4.94 -1.11 -13.54
CA ARG A 7 -4.77 0.33 -13.29
C ARG A 7 -3.42 0.65 -12.66
N ILE A 8 -3.01 -0.11 -11.64
CA ILE A 8 -1.73 0.12 -10.98
C ILE A 8 -0.56 -0.25 -11.88
N ARG A 9 -0.68 -1.34 -12.66
CA ARG A 9 0.30 -1.73 -13.69
C ARG A 9 0.53 -0.60 -14.71
N ALA A 10 -0.55 -0.05 -15.26
CA ALA A 10 -0.48 1.05 -16.23
C ALA A 10 0.11 2.32 -15.62
N GLY A 11 -0.26 2.67 -14.39
CA GLY A 11 0.28 3.81 -13.66
C GLY A 11 1.79 3.66 -13.43
N MET A 12 2.24 2.51 -12.95
CA MET A 12 3.66 2.24 -12.71
C MET A 12 4.48 2.18 -14.01
N ALA A 13 3.93 1.64 -15.09
CA ALA A 13 4.58 1.66 -16.39
C ALA A 13 4.82 3.08 -16.92
N THR A 14 3.93 4.01 -16.58
CA THR A 14 4.01 5.41 -17.05
C THR A 14 4.86 6.30 -16.13
N GLN A 15 4.72 6.15 -14.81
CA GLN A 15 5.28 7.08 -13.82
C GLN A 15 6.34 6.44 -12.91
N GLY A 16 6.60 5.14 -13.07
CA GLY A 16 7.53 4.38 -12.22
C GLY A 16 6.85 3.81 -10.97
N GLN A 17 7.60 3.01 -10.25
CA GLN A 17 7.12 2.18 -9.14
C GLN A 17 7.06 2.91 -7.78
N LEU A 18 7.46 4.19 -7.74
CA LEU A 18 7.47 4.95 -6.49
C LEU A 18 6.04 5.20 -5.97
N CYS A 19 5.80 4.82 -4.73
CA CYS A 19 4.62 5.19 -3.95
C CYS A 19 5.03 6.17 -2.85
N VAL A 20 4.43 7.36 -2.84
CA VAL A 20 4.71 8.37 -1.83
C VAL A 20 3.83 8.16 -0.60
N GLY A 21 4.46 7.91 0.55
CA GLY A 21 3.77 7.82 1.84
C GLY A 21 3.34 9.20 2.34
N ILE A 22 2.13 9.28 2.91
CA ILE A 22 1.62 10.47 3.60
C ILE A 22 1.57 10.13 5.10
N ASP A 23 2.69 10.34 5.76
CA ASP A 23 2.91 9.95 7.16
C ASP A 23 3.22 11.20 8.00
N PRO A 24 2.19 11.97 8.44
CA PRO A 24 2.38 13.22 9.18
C PRO A 24 2.85 12.99 10.63
N HIS A 25 4.08 12.50 10.79
CA HIS A 25 4.71 12.38 12.09
C HIS A 25 4.80 13.76 12.79
N ALA A 26 4.65 13.80 14.10
CA ALA A 26 4.66 15.06 14.86
C ALA A 26 5.93 15.90 14.63
N HIS A 27 7.11 15.26 14.50
CA HIS A 27 8.34 15.97 14.20
C HIS A 27 8.34 16.58 12.79
N LEU A 28 7.79 15.89 11.79
CA LEU A 28 7.68 16.42 10.42
C LEU A 28 6.69 17.59 10.36
N LEU A 29 5.57 17.50 11.07
CA LEU A 29 4.65 18.63 11.18
C LEU A 29 5.37 19.87 11.72
N ALA A 30 6.12 19.72 12.82
CA ALA A 30 6.90 20.82 13.40
C ALA A 30 7.96 21.38 12.43
N GLU A 31 8.69 20.51 11.72
CA GLU A 31 9.66 20.90 10.69
C GLU A 31 9.01 21.65 9.52
N TRP A 32 7.75 21.35 9.20
CA TRP A 32 6.99 22.04 8.16
C TRP A 32 6.25 23.28 8.64
N GLY A 33 6.42 23.66 9.92
CA GLY A 33 5.74 24.79 10.53
C GLY A 33 4.24 24.56 10.74
N LEU A 34 3.83 23.30 10.92
CA LEU A 34 2.44 22.89 11.13
C LEU A 34 2.23 22.39 12.56
N ASP A 35 1.06 22.65 13.11
CA ASP A 35 0.66 22.13 14.42
C ASP A 35 0.37 20.64 14.37
N ALA A 36 0.63 19.93 15.49
CA ALA A 36 0.21 18.54 15.67
C ALA A 36 -1.30 18.49 15.98
N SER A 37 -2.12 18.75 14.96
CA SER A 37 -3.58 18.87 15.03
C SER A 37 -4.23 18.32 13.77
N ALA A 38 -5.55 18.13 13.79
CA ALA A 38 -6.31 17.72 12.60
C ALA A 38 -6.09 18.68 11.42
N ALA A 39 -6.02 19.99 11.67
CA ALA A 39 -5.73 20.97 10.62
C ALA A 39 -4.31 20.82 10.07
N GLY A 40 -3.32 20.56 10.95
CA GLY A 40 -1.94 20.33 10.52
C GLY A 40 -1.75 19.06 9.69
N VAL A 41 -2.35 17.94 10.08
CA VAL A 41 -2.27 16.69 9.29
C VAL A 41 -3.02 16.82 7.96
N ARG A 42 -4.12 17.59 7.92
CA ARG A 42 -4.84 17.93 6.69
C ARG A 42 -3.94 18.69 5.71
N GLU A 43 -3.39 19.81 6.18
CA GLU A 43 -2.51 20.67 5.38
C GLU A 43 -1.30 19.90 4.85
N PHE A 44 -0.65 19.11 5.73
CA PHE A 44 0.46 18.24 5.38
C PHE A 44 0.08 17.27 4.24
N GLY A 45 -1.05 16.56 4.39
CA GLY A 45 -1.52 15.60 3.40
C GLY A 45 -1.82 16.26 2.05
N LEU A 46 -2.49 17.41 2.04
CA LEU A 46 -2.81 18.15 0.81
C LEU A 46 -1.54 18.63 0.08
N ARG A 47 -0.52 19.13 0.80
CA ARG A 47 0.78 19.50 0.20
C ARG A 47 1.49 18.30 -0.42
N VAL A 48 1.43 17.12 0.22
CA VAL A 48 2.01 15.90 -0.35
C VAL A 48 1.27 15.47 -1.61
N VAL A 49 -0.06 15.53 -1.63
CA VAL A 49 -0.89 15.23 -2.81
C VAL A 49 -0.53 16.16 -3.97
N GLU A 50 -0.50 17.46 -3.73
CA GLU A 50 -0.12 18.47 -4.74
C GLU A 50 1.28 18.20 -5.31
N ALA A 51 2.24 17.91 -4.43
CA ALA A 51 3.61 17.60 -4.84
C ALA A 51 3.74 16.27 -5.58
N ALA A 52 2.87 15.28 -5.32
CA ALA A 52 2.88 13.96 -5.95
C ALA A 52 2.17 13.96 -7.33
N ALA A 53 1.18 14.84 -7.52
CA ALA A 53 0.36 14.91 -8.72
C ALA A 53 1.23 15.02 -10.01
N GLY A 54 0.98 14.11 -10.97
CA GLY A 54 1.69 14.03 -12.24
C GLY A 54 3.14 13.54 -12.16
N ARG A 55 3.67 13.21 -10.98
CA ARG A 55 5.05 12.73 -10.76
C ARG A 55 5.13 11.26 -10.43
N VAL A 56 4.13 10.75 -9.71
CA VAL A 56 3.99 9.33 -9.33
C VAL A 56 2.56 8.86 -9.58
N ALA A 57 2.38 7.56 -9.70
CA ALA A 57 1.05 6.97 -9.89
C ALA A 57 0.29 6.77 -8.57
N VAL A 58 1.01 6.61 -7.46
CA VAL A 58 0.45 6.05 -6.22
C VAL A 58 0.84 6.90 -5.01
N VAL A 59 -0.13 7.16 -4.14
CA VAL A 59 0.09 7.69 -2.79
C VAL A 59 -0.49 6.74 -1.74
N LYS A 60 0.08 6.76 -0.54
CA LYS A 60 -0.33 5.89 0.55
C LYS A 60 -0.45 6.66 1.87
N PRO A 61 -1.63 7.23 2.19
CA PRO A 61 -1.86 7.81 3.50
C PRO A 61 -1.83 6.72 4.58
N GLN A 62 -1.06 6.98 5.65
CA GLN A 62 -1.02 6.16 6.84
C GLN A 62 -2.14 6.61 7.77
N VAL A 63 -3.22 5.84 7.81
CA VAL A 63 -4.49 6.20 8.45
C VAL A 63 -4.33 6.53 9.93
N SER A 64 -3.48 5.79 10.65
CA SER A 64 -3.28 5.97 12.09
C SER A 64 -2.86 7.38 12.51
N PHE A 65 -2.12 8.11 11.66
CA PHE A 65 -1.74 9.50 11.97
C PHE A 65 -2.90 10.49 11.89
N PHE A 66 -3.97 10.12 11.22
CA PHE A 66 -5.21 10.90 11.19
C PHE A 66 -6.15 10.45 12.31
N GLU A 67 -6.25 9.14 12.56
CA GLU A 67 -7.10 8.56 13.62
C GLU A 67 -6.80 9.15 15.02
N VAL A 68 -5.55 9.50 15.30
CA VAL A 68 -5.14 10.11 16.59
C VAL A 68 -5.89 11.41 16.90
N HIS A 69 -6.43 12.08 15.89
CA HIS A 69 -7.19 13.33 16.03
C HIS A 69 -8.72 13.10 16.05
N GLY A 70 -9.18 11.84 16.19
CA GLY A 70 -10.61 11.49 16.25
C GLY A 70 -11.37 11.90 15.00
N SER A 71 -12.62 12.34 15.16
CA SER A 71 -13.51 12.71 14.06
C SER A 71 -12.93 13.83 13.19
N ALA A 72 -12.24 14.81 13.78
CA ALA A 72 -11.59 15.87 13.01
C ALA A 72 -10.43 15.35 12.16
N GLY A 73 -9.71 14.32 12.62
CA GLY A 73 -8.67 13.66 11.84
C GLY A 73 -9.24 12.83 10.70
N PHE A 74 -10.36 12.15 10.90
CA PHE A 74 -11.05 11.47 9.81
C PHE A 74 -11.55 12.45 8.74
N ALA A 75 -12.13 13.58 9.14
CA ALA A 75 -12.52 14.64 8.19
C ALA A 75 -11.31 15.17 7.39
N ALA A 76 -10.16 15.35 8.05
CA ALA A 76 -8.92 15.72 7.39
C ALA A 76 -8.45 14.63 6.38
N LEU A 77 -8.58 13.36 6.74
CA LEU A 77 -8.25 12.24 5.86
C LEU A 77 -9.19 12.19 4.65
N GLU A 78 -10.50 12.39 4.83
CA GLU A 78 -11.49 12.45 3.75
C GLU A 78 -11.10 13.51 2.70
N ASP A 79 -10.70 14.71 3.15
CA ASP A 79 -10.23 15.78 2.25
C ASP A 79 -8.95 15.37 1.48
N VAL A 80 -7.99 14.72 2.13
CA VAL A 80 -6.76 14.24 1.49
C VAL A 80 -7.04 13.15 0.46
N LEU A 81 -7.92 12.20 0.79
CA LEU A 81 -8.33 11.14 -0.12
C LEU A 81 -9.06 11.70 -1.35
N ALA A 82 -9.98 12.64 -1.14
CA ALA A 82 -10.68 13.31 -2.23
C ALA A 82 -9.71 14.06 -3.15
N ALA A 83 -8.82 14.87 -2.58
CA ALA A 83 -7.81 15.61 -3.35
C ALA A 83 -6.90 14.67 -4.16
N ALA A 84 -6.49 13.53 -3.60
CA ALA A 84 -5.64 12.56 -4.30
C ALA A 84 -6.38 11.95 -5.51
N ARG A 85 -7.65 11.57 -5.35
CA ARG A 85 -8.46 11.06 -6.46
C ARG A 85 -8.67 12.11 -7.55
N ASP A 86 -8.99 13.36 -7.16
CA ASP A 86 -9.17 14.48 -8.09
C ASP A 86 -7.88 14.78 -8.86
N ALA A 87 -6.72 14.56 -8.25
CA ALA A 87 -5.41 14.68 -8.90
C ALA A 87 -5.04 13.48 -9.79
N GLY A 88 -5.91 12.46 -9.90
CA GLY A 88 -5.69 11.26 -10.71
C GLY A 88 -4.68 10.28 -10.11
N LEU A 89 -4.38 10.39 -8.81
CA LEU A 89 -3.51 9.47 -8.11
C LEU A 89 -4.28 8.23 -7.65
N LEU A 90 -3.65 7.07 -7.74
CA LEU A 90 -4.15 5.85 -7.08
C LEU A 90 -3.85 5.94 -5.58
N VAL A 91 -4.84 5.66 -4.77
CA VAL A 91 -4.76 5.77 -3.31
C VAL A 91 -4.77 4.39 -2.66
N ILE A 92 -3.72 4.08 -1.90
CA ILE A 92 -3.69 2.90 -1.01
C ILE A 92 -3.93 3.38 0.42
N ALA A 93 -5.10 3.09 0.99
CA ALA A 93 -5.38 3.38 2.40
C ALA A 93 -4.61 2.39 3.29
N ASP A 94 -3.58 2.87 3.99
CA ASP A 94 -2.78 2.01 4.88
C ASP A 94 -3.41 1.94 6.27
N ALA A 95 -4.51 1.17 6.38
CA ALA A 95 -5.37 1.06 7.57
C ALA A 95 -5.23 -0.28 8.31
N LYS A 96 -4.70 -1.32 7.65
CA LYS A 96 -4.44 -2.66 8.21
C LYS A 96 -5.65 -3.25 8.95
N ARG A 97 -6.84 -3.12 8.33
CA ARG A 97 -8.08 -3.65 8.91
C ARG A 97 -8.10 -5.17 8.88
N GLY A 98 -8.76 -5.78 9.87
CA GLY A 98 -8.91 -7.23 9.94
C GLY A 98 -9.94 -7.57 11.02
N ASP A 99 -10.98 -8.30 10.62
CA ASP A 99 -12.05 -8.80 11.48
C ASP A 99 -12.76 -9.97 10.79
N ILE A 100 -13.86 -10.45 11.33
CA ILE A 100 -14.69 -11.53 10.80
C ILE A 100 -16.10 -11.04 10.45
N GLY A 101 -16.73 -11.70 9.47
CA GLY A 101 -18.14 -11.51 9.13
C GLY A 101 -18.50 -10.04 8.87
N THR A 102 -19.67 -9.63 9.34
CA THR A 102 -20.24 -8.30 9.05
C THR A 102 -19.40 -7.14 9.56
N THR A 103 -18.53 -7.33 10.56
CA THR A 103 -17.59 -6.30 11.02
C THR A 103 -16.53 -6.03 9.95
N MET A 104 -15.97 -7.07 9.35
CA MET A 104 -15.03 -6.91 8.25
C MET A 104 -15.70 -6.31 7.01
N ASP A 105 -16.95 -6.70 6.72
CA ASP A 105 -17.73 -6.12 5.63
C ASP A 105 -17.94 -4.61 5.82
N ALA A 106 -18.20 -4.15 7.05
CA ALA A 106 -18.34 -2.73 7.35
C ALA A 106 -17.05 -1.96 7.10
N TYR A 107 -15.88 -2.53 7.46
CA TYR A 107 -14.58 -1.94 7.08
C TYR A 107 -14.43 -1.87 5.56
N ALA A 108 -14.71 -2.96 4.85
CA ALA A 108 -14.60 -2.99 3.40
C ALA A 108 -15.51 -1.93 2.74
N GLN A 109 -16.76 -1.81 3.18
CA GLN A 109 -17.70 -0.81 2.67
C GLN A 109 -17.19 0.61 2.88
N ALA A 110 -16.64 0.92 4.05
CA ALA A 110 -16.13 2.25 4.36
C ALA A 110 -15.00 2.68 3.42
N TRP A 111 -14.11 1.76 3.01
CA TRP A 111 -12.90 2.09 2.27
C TRP A 111 -12.99 1.81 0.75
N LEU A 112 -13.81 0.85 0.33
CA LEU A 112 -13.78 0.33 -1.04
C LEU A 112 -15.06 0.58 -1.84
N THR A 113 -16.13 1.09 -1.19
CA THR A 113 -17.36 1.44 -1.91
C THR A 113 -17.20 2.79 -2.60
N PRO A 114 -17.49 2.89 -3.91
CA PRO A 114 -17.50 4.17 -4.62
C PRO A 114 -18.45 5.18 -3.98
N GLY A 115 -17.98 6.41 -3.79
CA GLY A 115 -18.72 7.49 -3.15
C GLY A 115 -18.69 7.47 -1.62
N SER A 116 -18.03 6.50 -0.99
CA SER A 116 -17.75 6.58 0.44
C SER A 116 -16.84 7.77 0.76
N PRO A 117 -17.03 8.48 1.88
CA PRO A 117 -16.11 9.54 2.29
C PRO A 117 -14.65 9.08 2.39
N LEU A 118 -14.43 7.84 2.82
CA LEU A 118 -13.09 7.22 2.94
C LEU A 118 -12.70 6.42 1.69
N GLU A 119 -13.36 6.61 0.56
CA GLU A 119 -13.07 5.85 -0.65
C GLU A 119 -11.59 5.90 -1.03
N ALA A 120 -10.99 4.72 -1.19
CA ALA A 120 -9.64 4.50 -1.70
C ALA A 120 -9.65 3.54 -2.89
N ASP A 121 -8.54 3.44 -3.63
CA ASP A 121 -8.38 2.46 -4.70
C ASP A 121 -7.97 1.10 -4.17
N ALA A 122 -7.28 1.06 -3.05
CA ALA A 122 -6.94 -0.17 -2.36
C ALA A 122 -6.86 0.02 -0.84
N LEU A 123 -7.04 -1.08 -0.11
CA LEU A 123 -6.99 -1.14 1.34
C LEU A 123 -5.94 -2.16 1.80
N THR A 124 -5.13 -1.82 2.81
CA THR A 124 -4.30 -2.82 3.48
C THR A 124 -5.10 -3.55 4.55
N VAL A 125 -4.96 -4.88 4.61
CA VAL A 125 -5.70 -5.75 5.54
C VAL A 125 -4.79 -6.73 6.25
N SER A 126 -5.19 -7.13 7.46
CA SER A 126 -4.49 -8.12 8.28
C SER A 126 -5.19 -9.48 8.19
N PRO A 127 -4.49 -10.54 7.78
CA PRO A 127 -5.05 -11.88 7.67
C PRO A 127 -4.92 -12.70 8.97
N PHE A 128 -4.69 -12.07 10.10
CA PHE A 128 -4.44 -12.77 11.37
C PHE A 128 -5.59 -13.72 11.77
N LEU A 129 -6.82 -13.40 11.35
CA LEU A 129 -8.01 -14.23 11.58
C LEU A 129 -8.28 -15.26 10.46
N GLY A 130 -7.29 -15.49 9.59
CA GLY A 130 -7.38 -16.33 8.40
C GLY A 130 -7.72 -15.54 7.14
N VAL A 131 -7.14 -15.95 6.02
CA VAL A 131 -7.38 -15.29 4.70
C VAL A 131 -8.85 -15.42 4.30
N GLY A 132 -9.52 -16.54 4.63
CA GLY A 132 -10.95 -16.75 4.34
C GLY A 132 -11.87 -15.73 5.03
N ALA A 133 -11.47 -15.15 6.17
CA ALA A 133 -12.23 -14.08 6.82
C ALA A 133 -12.31 -12.79 5.98
N LEU A 134 -11.46 -12.65 4.96
CA LEU A 134 -11.37 -11.51 4.06
C LEU A 134 -12.14 -11.71 2.74
N ASP A 135 -12.77 -12.86 2.51
CA ASP A 135 -13.42 -13.20 1.23
C ASP A 135 -14.48 -12.16 0.82
N GLY A 136 -15.33 -11.71 1.75
CA GLY A 136 -16.30 -10.64 1.47
C GLY A 136 -15.64 -9.31 1.09
N THR A 137 -14.47 -9.00 1.67
CA THR A 137 -13.69 -7.80 1.30
C THR A 137 -13.10 -7.94 -0.10
N PHE A 138 -12.60 -9.13 -0.46
CA PHE A 138 -12.09 -9.40 -1.79
C PHE A 138 -13.18 -9.27 -2.86
N ASP A 139 -14.35 -9.88 -2.61
CA ASP A 139 -15.49 -9.81 -3.51
C ASP A 139 -15.96 -8.38 -3.73
N LEU A 140 -16.09 -7.58 -2.66
CA LEU A 140 -16.46 -6.16 -2.74
C LEU A 140 -15.42 -5.35 -3.53
N ALA A 141 -14.14 -5.55 -3.26
CA ALA A 141 -13.04 -4.88 -3.96
C ALA A 141 -13.10 -5.18 -5.45
N LEU A 142 -13.16 -6.46 -5.83
CA LEU A 142 -13.19 -6.89 -7.22
C LEU A 142 -14.43 -6.37 -7.94
N HIS A 143 -15.61 -6.40 -7.29
CA HIS A 143 -16.85 -5.87 -7.84
C HIS A 143 -16.74 -4.38 -8.22
N HIS A 144 -16.04 -3.59 -7.42
CA HIS A 144 -15.85 -2.16 -7.65
C HIS A 144 -14.55 -1.80 -8.41
N GLY A 145 -13.80 -2.78 -8.93
CA GLY A 145 -12.51 -2.56 -9.57
C GLY A 145 -11.45 -1.97 -8.62
N LYS A 146 -11.58 -2.25 -7.33
CA LYS A 146 -10.66 -1.87 -6.26
C LYS A 146 -9.68 -2.99 -5.95
N GLY A 147 -8.67 -2.70 -5.12
CA GLY A 147 -7.64 -3.64 -4.70
C GLY A 147 -7.57 -3.85 -3.20
N VAL A 148 -6.92 -4.93 -2.81
CA VAL A 148 -6.61 -5.23 -1.41
C VAL A 148 -5.15 -5.63 -1.30
N PHE A 149 -4.42 -5.10 -0.32
CA PHE A 149 -3.07 -5.54 0.03
C PHE A 149 -3.10 -6.31 1.35
N VAL A 150 -2.85 -7.60 1.28
CA VAL A 150 -2.83 -8.49 2.45
C VAL A 150 -1.44 -8.50 3.07
N LEU A 151 -1.34 -8.27 4.39
CA LEU A 151 -0.07 -8.40 5.11
C LEU A 151 0.42 -9.83 5.00
N ALA A 152 1.59 -10.03 4.38
CA ALA A 152 2.18 -11.36 4.19
C ALA A 152 3.51 -11.52 4.91
N ALA A 153 4.47 -10.60 4.69
CA ALA A 153 5.77 -10.65 5.35
C ALA A 153 6.28 -9.24 5.64
N THR A 154 6.55 -8.94 6.91
CA THR A 154 6.99 -7.63 7.36
C THR A 154 8.40 -7.67 7.91
N SER A 155 9.12 -6.53 7.88
CA SER A 155 10.54 -6.46 8.22
C SER A 155 10.81 -6.30 9.71
N ASN A 156 9.79 -6.09 10.55
CA ASN A 156 9.97 -5.91 11.96
C ASN A 156 10.27 -7.24 12.68
N PRO A 157 11.24 -7.28 13.62
CA PRO A 157 11.70 -8.51 14.24
C PRO A 157 10.63 -9.24 15.06
N GLU A 158 9.67 -8.52 15.62
CA GLU A 158 8.59 -9.10 16.43
C GLU A 158 7.67 -10.02 15.61
N ALA A 159 7.56 -9.78 14.31
CA ALA A 159 6.71 -10.55 13.42
C ALA A 159 7.27 -11.94 13.09
N LEU A 160 8.58 -12.15 13.24
CA LEU A 160 9.28 -13.37 12.77
C LEU A 160 8.71 -14.63 13.40
N GLY A 161 8.40 -14.61 14.71
CA GLY A 161 7.84 -15.77 15.43
C GLY A 161 6.50 -16.24 14.85
N LEU A 162 5.63 -15.31 14.45
CA LEU A 162 4.35 -15.62 13.83
C LEU A 162 4.51 -15.96 12.35
N GLN A 163 5.16 -15.10 11.60
CA GLN A 163 5.20 -15.18 10.15
C GLN A 163 6.01 -16.37 9.62
N ARG A 164 7.02 -16.83 10.38
CA ARG A 164 7.83 -18.01 10.09
C ARG A 164 7.33 -19.29 10.76
N ALA A 165 6.30 -19.23 11.61
CA ALA A 165 5.63 -20.42 12.12
C ALA A 165 5.16 -21.29 10.95
N ARG A 166 5.13 -22.62 11.14
CA ARG A 166 4.81 -23.53 10.05
C ARG A 166 3.45 -24.18 10.27
N HIS A 167 2.71 -24.30 9.17
CA HIS A 167 1.53 -25.15 9.06
C HIS A 167 1.92 -26.64 9.01
N GLU A 168 0.94 -27.53 9.13
CA GLU A 168 1.15 -28.99 9.03
C GLU A 168 1.74 -29.44 7.69
N ASP A 169 1.44 -28.72 6.61
CA ASP A 169 1.99 -28.96 5.26
C ASP A 169 3.44 -28.49 5.09
N GLY A 170 4.01 -27.86 6.12
CA GLY A 170 5.39 -27.37 6.15
C GLY A 170 5.57 -25.94 5.61
N ASP A 171 4.58 -25.33 5.02
CA ASP A 171 4.63 -23.92 4.59
C ASP A 171 4.71 -22.99 5.81
N THR A 172 5.40 -21.87 5.66
CA THR A 172 5.34 -20.81 6.67
C THR A 172 3.97 -20.12 6.63
N VAL A 173 3.56 -19.45 7.71
CA VAL A 173 2.35 -18.62 7.74
C VAL A 173 2.37 -17.61 6.59
N SER A 174 3.51 -16.93 6.36
CA SER A 174 3.68 -16.01 5.21
C SER A 174 3.45 -16.70 3.86
N ALA A 175 4.00 -17.88 3.65
CA ALA A 175 3.83 -18.63 2.40
C ALA A 175 2.38 -19.09 2.20
N GLY A 176 1.71 -19.55 3.27
CA GLY A 176 0.31 -19.92 3.26
C GLY A 176 -0.60 -18.76 2.85
N ILE A 177 -0.38 -17.57 3.42
CA ILE A 177 -1.11 -16.35 3.04
C ILE A 177 -0.92 -16.03 1.54
N VAL A 178 0.33 -16.04 1.07
CA VAL A 178 0.62 -15.75 -0.35
C VAL A 178 -0.05 -16.78 -1.26
N ARG A 179 0.02 -18.06 -0.92
CA ARG A 179 -0.64 -19.14 -1.69
C ARG A 179 -2.14 -18.93 -1.77
N GLU A 180 -2.83 -18.75 -0.63
CA GLU A 180 -4.29 -18.63 -0.59
C GLU A 180 -4.80 -17.41 -1.35
N VAL A 181 -4.12 -16.25 -1.25
CA VAL A 181 -4.50 -15.05 -2.00
C VAL A 181 -4.21 -15.21 -3.49
N SER A 182 -3.09 -15.85 -3.86
CA SER A 182 -2.76 -16.14 -5.27
C SER A 182 -3.77 -17.08 -5.92
N GLU A 183 -4.27 -18.07 -5.19
CA GLU A 183 -5.35 -18.96 -5.66
C GLU A 183 -6.65 -18.18 -5.95
N ARG A 184 -6.96 -17.13 -5.18
CA ARG A 184 -8.11 -16.25 -5.43
C ARG A 184 -7.89 -15.40 -6.68
N ASN A 185 -6.70 -14.83 -6.84
CA ASN A 185 -6.34 -14.12 -8.07
C ASN A 185 -6.43 -15.03 -9.30
N ALA A 186 -5.96 -16.27 -9.21
CA ALA A 186 -6.02 -17.23 -10.32
C ALA A 186 -7.45 -17.56 -10.78
N ARG A 187 -8.44 -17.42 -9.88
CA ARG A 187 -9.86 -17.63 -10.23
C ARG A 187 -10.55 -16.36 -10.74
N THR A 188 -10.00 -15.19 -10.48
CA THR A 188 -10.69 -13.90 -10.70
C THR A 188 -10.01 -12.98 -11.70
N ALA A 189 -8.70 -13.09 -11.89
CA ALA A 189 -7.98 -12.30 -12.87
C ALA A 189 -8.06 -12.97 -14.25
N PRO A 190 -8.36 -12.23 -15.33
CA PRO A 190 -8.26 -12.72 -16.69
C PRO A 190 -6.82 -13.13 -17.04
N ASP A 191 -6.68 -14.04 -18.01
CA ASP A 191 -5.37 -14.51 -18.46
C ASP A 191 -4.49 -13.34 -18.93
N GLY A 192 -3.28 -13.27 -18.38
CA GLY A 192 -2.29 -12.25 -18.71
C GLY A 192 -2.48 -10.91 -18.01
N GLU A 193 -3.57 -10.72 -17.24
CA GLU A 193 -3.78 -9.55 -16.39
C GLU A 193 -3.18 -9.75 -14.99
N TRP A 194 -2.86 -8.65 -14.33
CA TRP A 194 -2.46 -8.69 -12.92
C TRP A 194 -3.67 -8.91 -12.02
N GLY A 195 -3.47 -9.71 -10.97
CA GLY A 195 -4.44 -9.82 -9.88
C GLY A 195 -4.61 -8.50 -9.14
N SER A 196 -5.82 -8.26 -8.61
CA SER A 196 -6.13 -7.07 -7.81
C SER A 196 -5.93 -7.28 -6.30
N LEU A 197 -5.68 -8.51 -5.88
CA LEU A 197 -5.37 -8.87 -4.50
C LEU A 197 -3.85 -8.98 -4.37
N GLY A 198 -3.24 -7.93 -3.84
CA GLY A 198 -1.81 -7.81 -3.66
C GLY A 198 -1.33 -8.20 -2.27
N PHE A 199 -0.05 -7.99 -2.03
CA PHE A 199 0.62 -8.37 -0.79
C PHE A 199 1.39 -7.19 -0.20
N VAL A 200 1.47 -7.13 1.12
CA VAL A 200 2.49 -6.32 1.79
C VAL A 200 3.67 -7.24 2.10
N ILE A 201 4.79 -7.00 1.41
CA ILE A 201 6.06 -7.69 1.63
C ILE A 201 7.13 -6.62 1.78
N GLY A 202 7.76 -6.56 2.95
CA GLY A 202 8.79 -5.57 3.24
C GLY A 202 9.96 -5.63 2.25
N GLY A 203 10.44 -4.48 1.79
CA GLY A 203 11.54 -4.37 0.83
C GLY A 203 12.87 -4.95 1.33
N THR A 204 13.02 -5.22 2.62
CA THR A 204 14.18 -5.83 3.24
C THR A 204 13.96 -7.28 3.70
N VAL A 205 12.77 -7.86 3.45
CA VAL A 205 12.46 -9.25 3.81
C VAL A 205 13.28 -10.19 2.94
N ASP A 206 13.93 -11.17 3.59
CA ASP A 206 14.52 -12.31 2.89
C ASP A 206 13.43 -13.33 2.56
N TRP A 207 13.21 -13.57 1.26
CA TRP A 207 12.16 -14.46 0.76
C TRP A 207 12.38 -15.92 1.16
N THR A 208 13.63 -16.37 1.16
CA THR A 208 13.98 -17.76 1.55
C THR A 208 13.66 -17.99 3.02
N ASP A 209 14.08 -17.07 3.88
CA ASP A 209 13.82 -17.10 5.31
C ASP A 209 12.33 -17.01 5.66
N ALA A 210 11.57 -16.21 4.91
CA ALA A 210 10.12 -16.09 5.05
C ALA A 210 9.37 -17.29 4.44
N GLY A 211 10.06 -18.19 3.73
CA GLY A 211 9.47 -19.32 3.00
C GLY A 211 8.69 -18.90 1.75
N LEU A 212 8.87 -17.66 1.30
CA LEU A 212 8.16 -17.12 0.14
C LEU A 212 8.72 -17.72 -1.16
N ARG A 213 7.80 -17.91 -2.10
CA ARG A 213 8.12 -18.35 -3.47
C ARG A 213 7.47 -17.41 -4.46
N PRO A 214 8.00 -17.31 -5.68
CA PRO A 214 7.32 -16.64 -6.77
C PRO A 214 5.89 -17.16 -6.95
N PHE A 215 4.95 -16.27 -7.25
CA PHE A 215 3.54 -16.60 -7.37
C PHE A 215 2.96 -16.12 -8.71
N ALA A 216 1.86 -16.74 -9.12
CA ALA A 216 1.10 -16.41 -10.31
C ALA A 216 -0.42 -16.50 -9.99
N PRO A 217 -1.26 -15.67 -10.66
CA PRO A 217 -0.88 -14.58 -11.56
C PRO A 217 -0.07 -13.49 -10.85
N VAL A 218 0.63 -12.65 -11.61
CA VAL A 218 1.32 -11.48 -11.04
C VAL A 218 0.29 -10.60 -10.32
N ALA A 219 0.64 -10.10 -9.15
CA ALA A 219 -0.18 -9.18 -8.37
C ALA A 219 0.72 -8.12 -7.71
N PRO A 220 0.21 -6.92 -7.43
CA PRO A 220 1.03 -5.85 -6.88
C PRO A 220 1.56 -6.18 -5.49
N ILE A 221 2.82 -5.83 -5.25
CA ILE A 221 3.50 -5.99 -3.96
C ILE A 221 3.76 -4.62 -3.36
N LEU A 222 3.03 -4.26 -2.31
CA LEU A 222 3.36 -3.07 -1.54
C LEU A 222 4.60 -3.36 -0.70
N GLY A 223 5.72 -2.72 -1.07
CA GLY A 223 7.01 -2.87 -0.42
C GLY A 223 7.34 -1.68 0.49
N PRO A 224 7.02 -1.71 1.78
CA PRO A 224 7.54 -0.72 2.71
C PRO A 224 9.03 -0.94 2.98
N GLY A 225 9.74 0.17 3.32
CA GLY A 225 11.15 0.11 3.72
C GLY A 225 12.14 0.59 2.67
N PHE A 226 11.67 1.09 1.55
CA PHE A 226 12.54 1.76 0.58
C PHE A 226 13.01 3.13 1.10
N GLY A 227 14.22 3.50 0.70
CA GLY A 227 14.89 4.72 1.12
C GLY A 227 15.38 4.65 2.57
N HIS A 228 14.54 4.98 3.54
CA HIS A 228 14.96 5.15 4.94
C HIS A 228 15.39 3.86 5.65
N GLN A 229 14.79 2.70 5.32
CA GLN A 229 15.12 1.41 5.96
C GLN A 229 16.13 0.57 5.17
N GLY A 230 16.73 1.15 4.12
CA GLY A 230 17.85 0.55 3.38
C GLY A 230 17.47 -0.34 2.20
N ALA A 231 16.19 -0.51 1.87
CA ALA A 231 15.84 -1.03 0.57
C ALA A 231 16.08 0.05 -0.50
N GLU A 232 16.70 -0.33 -1.60
CA GLU A 232 17.04 0.59 -2.68
C GLU A 232 16.50 0.09 -4.04
N PRO A 233 16.13 0.99 -4.96
CA PRO A 233 15.61 0.61 -6.28
C PRO A 233 16.47 -0.41 -7.03
N ARG A 234 17.79 -0.24 -6.98
CA ARG A 234 18.78 -1.12 -7.64
C ARG A 234 18.72 -2.58 -7.18
N HIS A 235 18.10 -2.87 -6.03
CA HIS A 235 17.98 -4.22 -5.49
C HIS A 235 16.64 -4.90 -5.81
N LEU A 236 15.75 -4.25 -6.56
CA LEU A 236 14.44 -4.80 -6.91
C LEU A 236 14.56 -6.15 -7.61
N GLY A 237 15.42 -6.25 -8.64
CA GLY A 237 15.64 -7.49 -9.38
C GLY A 237 16.21 -8.61 -8.53
N GLU A 238 17.20 -8.31 -7.68
CA GLU A 238 17.81 -9.28 -6.76
C GLU A 238 16.79 -9.83 -5.75
N ARG A 239 15.94 -8.94 -5.20
CA ARG A 239 15.01 -9.29 -4.10
C ARG A 239 13.72 -9.91 -4.57
N PHE A 240 13.15 -9.42 -5.69
CA PHE A 240 11.81 -9.80 -6.15
C PHE A 240 11.81 -10.63 -7.45
N GLY A 241 12.99 -10.81 -8.09
CA GLY A 241 13.11 -11.58 -9.31
C GLY A 241 12.17 -11.07 -10.41
N PHE A 242 11.44 -11.97 -11.06
CA PHE A 242 10.49 -11.61 -12.13
C PHE A 242 9.28 -10.81 -11.63
N LEU A 243 9.03 -10.76 -10.32
CA LEU A 243 7.98 -9.92 -9.72
C LEU A 243 8.44 -8.46 -9.49
N GLN A 244 9.69 -8.11 -9.82
CA GLN A 244 10.23 -6.78 -9.58
C GLN A 244 9.36 -5.65 -10.15
N GLU A 245 8.75 -5.86 -11.32
CA GLU A 245 7.90 -4.85 -11.97
C GLU A 245 6.58 -4.62 -11.24
N ALA A 246 6.15 -5.59 -10.40
CA ALA A 246 4.93 -5.49 -9.62
C ALA A 246 5.14 -4.83 -8.25
N VAL A 247 6.36 -4.42 -7.92
CA VAL A 247 6.67 -3.82 -6.61
C VAL A 247 6.27 -2.35 -6.61
N VAL A 248 5.34 -2.00 -5.72
CA VAL A 248 4.97 -0.64 -5.34
C VAL A 248 5.91 -0.21 -4.23
N ALA A 249 7.00 0.46 -4.58
CA ALA A 249 8.08 0.82 -3.66
C ALA A 249 7.66 2.02 -2.79
N SER A 250 7.29 1.75 -1.53
CA SER A 250 6.79 2.78 -0.63
C SER A 250 7.92 3.53 0.06
N GLU A 251 8.03 4.82 -0.22
CA GLU A 251 8.90 5.77 0.46
C GLU A 251 8.09 6.86 1.16
N SER A 252 8.50 7.20 2.36
CA SER A 252 7.89 8.25 3.17
C SER A 252 8.96 9.20 3.72
N ARG A 253 9.64 8.85 4.82
CA ARG A 253 10.62 9.71 5.51
C ARG A 253 11.74 10.24 4.61
N SER A 254 12.24 9.44 3.69
CA SER A 254 13.27 9.81 2.70
C SER A 254 12.84 10.95 1.76
N ILE A 255 11.52 11.10 1.59
CA ILE A 255 10.90 12.14 0.77
C ILE A 255 10.47 13.31 1.65
N LEU A 256 9.71 13.05 2.69
CA LEU A 256 9.05 14.06 3.53
C LEU A 256 10.05 14.93 4.32
N ALA A 257 11.22 14.38 4.68
CA ALA A 257 12.29 15.13 5.34
C ALA A 257 12.92 16.23 4.47
N ALA A 258 12.61 16.29 3.16
CA ALA A 258 13.07 17.39 2.30
C ALA A 258 12.38 18.73 2.60
N GLY A 259 11.32 18.72 3.39
CA GLY A 259 10.50 19.89 3.71
C GLY A 259 9.57 20.30 2.56
N PRO A 260 8.61 21.19 2.85
CA PRO A 260 7.55 21.54 1.89
C PRO A 260 8.08 22.19 0.62
N ASP A 261 9.10 23.05 0.71
CA ASP A 261 9.63 23.81 -0.41
C ASP A 261 10.38 22.94 -1.45
N ARG A 262 10.94 21.81 -1.01
CA ARG A 262 11.70 20.89 -1.87
C ARG A 262 10.94 19.60 -2.17
N LEU A 263 9.74 19.43 -1.67
CA LEU A 263 9.00 18.18 -1.74
C LEU A 263 8.80 17.68 -3.17
N ALA A 264 8.30 18.54 -4.06
CA ALA A 264 8.06 18.19 -5.46
C ALA A 264 9.35 17.81 -6.21
N ALA A 265 10.45 18.54 -5.97
CA ALA A 265 11.75 18.21 -6.54
C ALA A 265 12.25 16.87 -6.01
N ARG A 266 12.11 16.62 -4.69
CA ARG A 266 12.53 15.36 -4.07
C ARG A 266 11.73 14.17 -4.57
N ILE A 267 10.40 14.30 -4.74
CA ILE A 267 9.59 13.26 -5.36
C ILE A 267 10.07 12.96 -6.79
N SER A 268 10.33 13.99 -7.60
CA SER A 268 10.83 13.80 -8.97
C SER A 268 12.19 13.10 -9.00
N GLU A 269 13.14 13.50 -8.15
CA GLU A 269 14.45 12.87 -8.00
C GLU A 269 14.33 11.37 -7.67
N ARG A 270 13.45 11.04 -6.71
CA ARG A 270 13.24 9.64 -6.31
C ARG A 270 12.51 8.84 -7.39
N ALA A 271 11.49 9.42 -8.03
CA ALA A 271 10.72 8.75 -9.08
C ALA A 271 11.60 8.32 -10.26
N LEU A 272 12.59 9.12 -10.64
CA LEU A 272 13.55 8.78 -11.69
C LEU A 272 14.33 7.48 -11.41
N LEU A 273 14.62 7.19 -10.14
CA LEU A 273 15.33 5.95 -9.77
C LEU A 273 14.48 4.68 -9.93
N TYR A 274 13.15 4.83 -10.07
CA TYR A 274 12.18 3.74 -10.24
C TYR A 274 11.60 3.66 -11.66
N ARG A 275 12.02 4.54 -12.54
CA ARG A 275 11.77 4.43 -13.99
C ARG A 275 12.95 3.66 -14.55
N GLY A 276 12.72 2.40 -14.95
CA GLY A 276 13.75 1.70 -15.70
C GLY A 276 14.12 2.50 -16.95
N ASP A 277 15.38 2.87 -17.07
CA ASP A 277 15.95 3.37 -18.33
C ASP A 277 16.08 2.22 -19.32
#